data_4fa17914f96e9c4cf0b0fa556bbce2fe
#
_entry.id   4fa17914f96e9c4cf0b0fa556bbce2fe
#
_cell.length_a   1.000
_cell.length_b   1.000
_cell.length_c   1.000
_cell.angle_alpha   90.00
_cell.angle_beta   90.00
_cell.angle_gamma   90.00
#
_symmetry.space_group_name_H-M   'P 1'
#
loop_
_entity.id
_entity.type
_entity.pdbx_description
1 polymer ?
#
loop_
_entity_poly.entity_id
_entity_poly.type
_entity_poly.pdbx_seq_one_letter_code
_entity_poly.pdbx_strand_id
1 'polypeptide(L)'
;MLPRKGEILNNCRLGFQPNNVTINSMAGYPSXXXXXMAGYLSRHLHQKIMTIKGNIHSIESCGTVDGPGIRFVIFMQGCPMRCQYCHNPDSWTTNANKLMTVDEIMQKYDGVKEFVQSGGITVTGGEPLLQINFVTELFKAAKSKNIHTALDTSGITFNPQNTETIDELLKYTDLVLLDIKHINNEEHKKLTGCSNQNILKFAQYLSEKGIPMWIRHVVVKDITLNKEYLTELGKFIKTLKTVKALDVLPYHDMAIPKYEALNINYPLKNTPPTTKQQAIWARDVIINTMKKESNL
;
A
#
# COMPACT_ATOMS: atom_id res chain seq x y z
N MET A 1 4.34 28.89 9.34
CA MET A 1 3.55 29.34 8.18
C MET A 1 2.88 28.12 7.56
N LEU A 2 1.56 28.07 7.59
CA LEU A 2 0.80 26.98 6.95
C LEU A 2 0.85 27.20 5.42
N PRO A 3 1.08 26.17 4.62
CA PRO A 3 1.05 26.33 3.16
C PRO A 3 -0.37 26.72 2.71
N ARG A 4 -0.45 27.63 1.75
CA ARG A 4 -1.72 28.14 1.22
C ARG A 4 -2.51 27.00 0.52
N LYS A 5 -3.84 27.09 0.55
CA LYS A 5 -4.78 26.10 0.00
C LYS A 5 -4.50 25.62 -1.45
N GLY A 6 -3.72 26.36 -2.22
CA GLY A 6 -3.38 26.00 -3.60
C GLY A 6 -2.23 24.99 -3.75
N GLU A 7 -1.39 24.81 -2.72
CA GLU A 7 -0.22 23.93 -2.81
C GLU A 7 -0.55 22.46 -2.53
N ILE A 8 -1.65 22.22 -1.80
CA ILE A 8 -2.06 20.86 -1.42
C ILE A 8 -2.62 20.06 -2.63
N LEU A 9 -3.22 20.78 -3.59
CA LEU A 9 -3.84 20.10 -4.74
C LEU A 9 -2.85 19.63 -5.80
N ASN A 10 -1.61 20.14 -5.80
CA ASN A 10 -0.60 19.76 -6.78
C ASN A 10 0.18 18.49 -6.41
N ASN A 11 0.17 18.08 -5.15
CA ASN A 11 0.94 16.91 -4.70
C ASN A 11 0.38 15.58 -5.19
N CYS A 12 -0.88 15.54 -5.65
CA CYS A 12 -1.47 14.32 -6.23
C CYS A 12 -1.16 14.14 -7.73
N ARG A 13 -0.46 15.12 -8.36
CA ARG A 13 -0.20 15.12 -9.81
C ARG A 13 1.25 14.78 -10.21
N LEU A 14 2.10 14.41 -9.27
CA LEU A 14 3.48 14.04 -9.62
C LEU A 14 3.49 12.66 -10.30
N GLY A 15 3.25 12.68 -11.60
CA GLY A 15 3.50 11.53 -12.46
C GLY A 15 5.02 11.34 -12.62
N PHE A 16 5.56 10.28 -12.07
CA PHE A 16 6.93 9.86 -12.35
C PHE A 16 7.00 9.42 -13.82
N GLN A 17 7.87 10.04 -14.59
CA GLN A 17 8.19 9.56 -15.94
C GLN A 17 9.35 8.55 -15.79
N PRO A 18 9.13 7.27 -16.13
CA PRO A 18 10.25 6.33 -16.18
C PRO A 18 11.15 6.65 -17.37
N ASN A 19 12.45 6.65 -17.15
CA ASN A 19 13.45 6.80 -18.21
C ASN A 19 13.34 5.60 -19.16
N ASN A 20 12.88 5.83 -20.37
CA ASN A 20 12.85 4.83 -21.43
C ASN A 20 14.27 4.47 -21.89
N VAL A 21 14.70 3.25 -21.57
CA VAL A 21 15.89 2.68 -22.16
C VAL A 21 15.44 1.90 -23.39
N THR A 22 15.65 2.48 -24.56
CA THR A 22 15.34 1.82 -25.82
C THR A 22 16.48 0.83 -26.16
N ILE A 23 16.15 -0.45 -26.23
CA ILE A 23 17.08 -1.48 -26.69
C ILE A 23 16.93 -1.58 -28.22
N ASN A 24 17.88 -1.00 -28.92
CA ASN A 24 17.98 -1.19 -30.38
C ASN A 24 18.47 -2.60 -30.69
N SER A 25 17.83 -3.23 -31.66
CA SER A 25 18.14 -4.58 -32.13
C SER A 25 19.61 -4.69 -32.60
N MET A 26 20.39 -5.56 -31.97
CA MET A 26 21.72 -5.91 -32.41
C MET A 26 21.69 -7.23 -33.19
N ALA A 27 21.58 -7.12 -34.50
CA ALA A 27 21.82 -8.26 -35.40
C ALA A 27 23.26 -8.19 -35.93
N GLY A 28 24.08 -9.20 -35.61
CA GLY A 28 25.35 -9.38 -36.26
C GLY A 28 26.63 -9.52 -35.41
N TYR A 29 26.54 -10.04 -34.16
CA TYR A 29 27.77 -10.34 -33.37
C TYR A 29 27.98 -11.85 -33.19
N PRO A 30 29.29 -12.33 -33.26
CA PRO A 30 29.57 -13.77 -33.05
C PRO A 30 29.17 -14.25 -31.64
N SER A 31 28.84 -15.49 -31.63
CA SER A 31 28.23 -16.13 -30.44
C SER A 31 29.03 -16.06 -29.13
N UNK A 32 30.02 -15.91 -29.23
CA UNK A 32 30.88 -15.65 -28.13
C UNK A 32 30.73 -14.30 -27.55
N UNK A 33 30.43 -13.61 -28.24
CA UNK A 33 30.25 -12.31 -27.74
C UNK A 33 28.95 -12.17 -27.07
N UNK A 34 28.31 -12.81 -27.51
CA UNK A 34 27.04 -12.85 -26.90
C UNK A 34 27.03 -13.51 -25.53
N UNK A 35 27.76 -14.29 -25.52
CA UNK A 35 27.85 -14.89 -24.28
C UNK A 35 28.60 -14.09 -23.27
N UNK A 36 29.39 -13.49 -23.70
CA UNK A 36 30.14 -12.59 -22.92
C UNK A 36 29.35 -11.37 -22.62
N MET A 37 28.58 -10.86 -23.47
CA MET A 37 27.73 -9.71 -23.19
C MET A 37 26.56 -10.11 -22.26
N ALA A 38 25.98 -11.27 -22.43
CA ALA A 38 24.94 -11.76 -21.54
C ALA A 38 25.45 -11.90 -20.10
N GLY A 39 26.64 -12.43 -19.91
CA GLY A 39 27.27 -12.51 -18.59
C GLY A 39 27.64 -11.14 -18.01
N TYR A 40 28.02 -10.20 -18.86
CA TYR A 40 28.32 -8.82 -18.48
C TYR A 40 27.00 -8.09 -18.12
N LEU A 41 25.99 -8.22 -18.96
CA LEU A 41 24.65 -7.64 -18.72
C LEU A 41 23.99 -8.27 -17.48
N SER A 42 24.12 -9.59 -17.32
CA SER A 42 23.61 -10.29 -16.13
C SER A 42 24.33 -9.81 -14.85
N ARG A 43 25.65 -9.68 -14.89
CA ARG A 43 26.43 -9.17 -13.73
C ARG A 43 26.12 -7.70 -13.46
N HIS A 44 25.99 -6.87 -14.49
CA HIS A 44 25.63 -5.45 -14.34
C HIS A 44 24.18 -5.28 -13.87
N LEU A 45 23.27 -6.10 -14.38
CA LEU A 45 21.89 -6.12 -13.91
C LEU A 45 21.83 -6.59 -12.45
N HIS A 46 22.56 -7.64 -12.11
CA HIS A 46 22.66 -8.16 -10.74
C HIS A 46 23.27 -7.10 -9.80
N GLN A 47 24.33 -6.42 -10.26
CA GLN A 47 24.98 -5.34 -9.50
C GLN A 47 24.08 -4.10 -9.36
N LYS A 48 23.26 -3.81 -10.36
CA LYS A 48 22.26 -2.71 -10.32
C LYS A 48 21.09 -3.05 -9.40
N ILE A 49 20.68 -4.32 -9.37
CA ILE A 49 19.64 -4.83 -8.47
C ILE A 49 20.11 -4.76 -7.00
N MET A 50 21.37 -5.11 -6.75
CA MET A 50 21.97 -5.03 -5.40
C MET A 50 22.12 -3.60 -4.87
N THR A 51 21.97 -2.58 -5.72
CA THR A 51 22.09 -1.17 -5.29
C THR A 51 20.73 -0.48 -5.04
N ILE A 52 19.60 -1.13 -5.38
CA ILE A 52 18.29 -0.55 -5.09
C ILE A 52 18.10 -0.51 -3.57
N LYS A 53 17.88 0.69 -3.04
CA LYS A 53 17.61 0.91 -1.62
C LYS A 53 16.21 1.45 -1.43
N GLY A 54 15.52 0.89 -0.44
CA GLY A 54 14.24 1.42 0.03
C GLY A 54 14.47 2.42 1.15
N ASN A 55 13.68 3.47 1.13
CA ASN A 55 13.62 4.44 2.21
C ASN A 55 12.63 3.89 3.25
N ILE A 56 13.15 3.38 4.36
CA ILE A 56 12.40 2.64 5.37
C ILE A 56 12.08 3.57 6.53
N HIS A 57 10.82 3.63 6.94
CA HIS A 57 10.40 4.30 8.17
C HIS A 57 10.80 3.45 9.38
N SER A 58 10.30 2.23 9.43
CA SER A 58 10.54 1.31 10.56
C SER A 58 10.29 -0.13 10.14
N ILE A 59 10.68 -1.07 10.99
CA ILE A 59 10.44 -2.50 10.81
C ILE A 59 9.86 -3.05 12.11
N GLU A 60 8.81 -3.86 12.01
CA GLU A 60 8.22 -4.59 13.12
C GLU A 60 8.36 -6.08 12.86
N SER A 61 8.93 -6.81 13.81
CA SER A 61 9.24 -8.22 13.64
C SER A 61 8.13 -9.20 14.06
N CYS A 62 7.01 -8.70 14.59
CA CYS A 62 5.88 -9.54 15.05
C CYS A 62 4.54 -8.84 14.86
N GLY A 63 4.24 -8.37 13.64
CA GLY A 63 2.94 -7.77 13.31
C GLY A 63 1.83 -8.82 13.33
N THR A 64 0.73 -8.51 13.98
CA THR A 64 -0.42 -9.42 14.12
C THR A 64 -1.69 -8.89 13.44
N VAL A 65 -1.64 -7.69 12.87
CA VAL A 65 -2.79 -7.02 12.25
C VAL A 65 -2.53 -6.62 10.78
N ASP A 66 -1.42 -7.06 10.23
CA ASP A 66 -0.93 -6.63 8.92
C ASP A 66 -1.05 -7.75 7.86
N GLY A 67 -2.08 -8.60 8.01
CA GLY A 67 -2.36 -9.74 7.15
C GLY A 67 -2.45 -11.03 7.94
N PRO A 68 -2.55 -12.17 7.26
CA PRO A 68 -2.71 -13.46 7.93
C PRO A 68 -1.43 -13.91 8.65
N GLY A 69 -1.59 -14.49 9.83
CA GLY A 69 -0.48 -15.01 10.64
C GLY A 69 0.33 -13.90 11.34
N ILE A 70 1.49 -14.28 11.87
CA ILE A 70 2.43 -13.32 12.46
C ILE A 70 3.41 -12.90 11.37
N ARG A 71 3.58 -11.60 11.18
CA ARG A 71 4.26 -11.06 10.00
C ARG A 71 5.48 -10.21 10.35
N PHE A 72 6.45 -10.26 9.47
CA PHE A 72 7.55 -9.29 9.45
C PHE A 72 7.07 -8.09 8.61
N VAL A 73 6.92 -6.94 9.27
CA VAL A 73 6.27 -5.77 8.66
C VAL A 73 7.31 -4.67 8.40
N ILE A 74 7.37 -4.22 7.15
CA ILE A 74 8.26 -3.14 6.72
C ILE A 74 7.40 -1.89 6.45
N PHE A 75 7.60 -0.84 7.21
CA PHE A 75 6.95 0.45 7.03
C PHE A 75 7.80 1.33 6.14
N MET A 76 7.28 1.67 4.97
CA MET A 76 7.96 2.52 4.00
C MET A 76 7.82 4.00 4.38
N GLN A 77 8.83 4.79 4.03
CA GLN A 77 8.84 6.24 4.19
C GLN A 77 8.26 6.91 2.93
N GLY A 78 7.44 7.93 3.11
CA GLY A 78 6.82 8.70 2.04
C GLY A 78 5.34 8.34 1.85
N CYS A 79 4.47 9.35 1.85
CA CYS A 79 3.04 9.17 1.55
C CYS A 79 2.50 10.46 0.91
N PRO A 80 1.76 10.36 -0.21
CA PRO A 80 1.18 11.55 -0.84
C PRO A 80 -0.11 12.00 -0.15
N MET A 81 -0.72 11.13 0.67
CA MET A 81 -1.98 11.42 1.36
C MET A 81 -1.74 12.12 2.70
N ARG A 82 -2.75 12.86 3.16
CA ARG A 82 -2.77 13.55 4.47
C ARG A 82 -4.02 13.15 5.24
N CYS A 83 -4.16 11.84 5.45
CA CYS A 83 -5.33 11.29 6.16
C CYS A 83 -5.45 11.92 7.54
N GLN A 84 -6.64 12.44 7.88
CA GLN A 84 -6.86 13.14 9.15
C GLN A 84 -6.64 12.23 10.37
N TYR A 85 -6.80 10.91 10.19
CA TYR A 85 -6.59 9.91 11.26
C TYR A 85 -5.25 9.16 11.08
N CYS A 86 -4.28 9.71 10.38
CA CYS A 86 -3.03 9.00 10.13
C CYS A 86 -2.31 8.66 11.44
N HIS A 87 -1.89 7.40 11.61
CA HIS A 87 -1.13 6.97 12.78
C HIS A 87 0.38 7.19 12.65
N ASN A 88 0.84 7.46 11.43
CA ASN A 88 2.27 7.63 11.14
C ASN A 88 2.53 8.92 10.35
N PRO A 89 2.19 10.11 10.92
CA PRO A 89 2.46 11.38 10.22
C PRO A 89 3.95 11.62 9.96
N ASP A 90 4.81 10.99 10.76
CA ASP A 90 6.26 10.97 10.59
C ASP A 90 6.70 10.24 9.30
N SER A 91 5.84 9.41 8.72
CA SER A 91 6.11 8.74 7.44
C SER A 91 5.75 9.58 6.21
N TRP A 92 5.18 10.77 6.35
CA TRP A 92 4.68 11.55 5.21
C TRP A 92 5.78 12.07 4.28
N THR A 93 6.92 12.48 4.85
CA THR A 93 8.00 13.07 4.05
C THR A 93 8.69 12.00 3.21
N THR A 94 9.18 12.41 2.05
CA THR A 94 9.97 11.54 1.17
C THR A 94 11.48 11.67 1.43
N ASN A 95 11.87 12.54 2.32
CA ASN A 95 13.28 12.70 2.71
C ASN A 95 13.81 11.37 3.22
N ALA A 96 15.06 11.06 2.86
CA ALA A 96 15.67 9.81 3.26
C ALA A 96 15.75 9.71 4.79
N ASN A 97 15.12 8.68 5.32
CA ASN A 97 15.18 8.36 6.74
C ASN A 97 16.22 7.27 6.97
N LYS A 98 15.91 6.06 6.52
CA LYS A 98 16.79 4.90 6.68
C LYS A 98 16.84 4.13 5.36
N LEU A 99 17.91 4.33 4.59
CA LEU A 99 18.08 3.63 3.33
C LEU A 99 18.60 2.21 3.60
N MET A 100 17.84 1.21 3.15
CA MET A 100 18.19 -0.20 3.30
C MET A 100 18.11 -0.93 1.96
N THR A 101 19.03 -1.85 1.74
CA THR A 101 18.99 -2.78 0.61
C THR A 101 18.01 -3.92 0.88
N VAL A 102 17.63 -4.62 -0.18
CA VAL A 102 16.81 -5.84 -0.08
C VAL A 102 17.52 -6.88 0.82
N ASP A 103 18.82 -7.06 0.61
CA ASP A 103 19.63 -8.04 1.38
C ASP A 103 19.64 -7.72 2.88
N GLU A 104 19.78 -6.45 3.24
CA GLU A 104 19.74 -6.02 4.66
C GLU A 104 18.36 -6.33 5.30
N ILE A 105 17.29 -6.16 4.55
CA ILE A 105 15.93 -6.49 5.04
C ILE A 105 15.77 -8.01 5.17
N MET A 106 16.18 -8.75 4.15
CA MET A 106 16.08 -10.22 4.18
C MET A 106 16.93 -10.85 5.29
N GLN A 107 18.09 -10.25 5.59
CA GLN A 107 18.91 -10.68 6.73
C GLN A 107 18.18 -10.47 8.07
N LYS A 108 17.46 -9.35 8.20
CA LYS A 108 16.64 -9.11 9.41
C LYS A 108 15.48 -10.10 9.52
N TYR A 109 14.82 -10.40 8.39
CA TYR A 109 13.78 -11.43 8.33
C TYR A 109 14.32 -12.80 8.78
N ASP A 110 15.49 -13.19 8.24
CA ASP A 110 16.11 -14.47 8.58
C ASP A 110 16.41 -14.60 10.09
N GLY A 111 16.69 -13.47 10.76
CA GLY A 111 16.91 -13.44 12.21
C GLY A 111 15.68 -13.71 13.05
N VAL A 112 14.46 -13.59 12.47
CA VAL A 112 13.19 -13.78 13.19
C VAL A 112 12.27 -14.79 12.50
N LYS A 113 12.73 -15.45 11.44
CA LYS A 113 11.89 -16.29 10.55
C LYS A 113 11.06 -17.33 11.31
N GLU A 114 11.61 -17.91 12.37
CA GLU A 114 10.92 -18.95 13.15
C GLU A 114 9.60 -18.45 13.76
N PHE A 115 9.51 -17.16 14.02
CA PHE A 115 8.31 -16.54 14.59
C PHE A 115 7.31 -16.08 13.53
N VAL A 116 7.79 -15.73 12.32
CA VAL A 116 6.97 -15.08 11.29
C VAL A 116 6.72 -15.97 10.06
N GLN A 117 7.21 -17.19 10.04
CA GLN A 117 7.08 -18.09 8.88
C GLN A 117 5.62 -18.42 8.55
N SER A 118 4.72 -18.40 9.55
CA SER A 118 3.29 -18.66 9.33
C SER A 118 2.58 -17.52 8.61
N GLY A 119 3.13 -16.30 8.70
CA GLY A 119 2.57 -15.10 8.08
C GLY A 119 3.35 -14.63 6.87
N GLY A 120 4.68 -14.46 7.01
CA GLY A 120 5.53 -13.94 5.94
C GLY A 120 5.86 -12.46 6.08
N ILE A 121 6.01 -11.77 4.95
CA ILE A 121 6.40 -10.35 4.88
C ILE A 121 5.20 -9.50 4.48
N THR A 122 5.01 -8.35 5.17
CA THR A 122 4.12 -7.28 4.74
C THR A 122 4.92 -6.01 4.50
N VAL A 123 4.66 -5.34 3.39
CA VAL A 123 5.17 -3.99 3.13
C VAL A 123 4.00 -3.02 3.24
N THR A 124 4.13 -2.03 4.10
CA THR A 124 3.12 -1.03 4.48
C THR A 124 3.80 0.33 4.73
N GLY A 125 3.24 1.17 5.60
CA GLY A 125 3.88 2.38 6.14
C GLY A 125 3.25 3.67 5.67
N GLY A 126 3.97 4.47 4.89
CA GLY A 126 3.41 5.60 4.17
C GLY A 126 2.57 5.09 3.00
N GLU A 127 3.13 5.11 1.80
CA GLU A 127 2.53 4.46 0.62
C GLU A 127 3.61 3.65 -0.10
N PRO A 128 3.59 2.32 0.03
CA PRO A 128 4.64 1.47 -0.56
C PRO A 128 4.81 1.63 -2.07
N LEU A 129 3.72 1.91 -2.78
CA LEU A 129 3.75 2.05 -4.24
C LEU A 129 4.51 3.29 -4.71
N LEU A 130 4.89 4.22 -3.82
CA LEU A 130 5.85 5.29 -4.15
C LEU A 130 7.25 4.71 -4.42
N GLN A 131 7.54 3.53 -3.87
CA GLN A 131 8.84 2.87 -4.00
C GLN A 131 8.67 1.50 -4.66
N ILE A 132 7.78 1.42 -5.66
CA ILE A 132 7.32 0.17 -6.27
C ILE A 132 8.49 -0.72 -6.74
N ASN A 133 9.53 -0.14 -7.32
CA ASN A 133 10.69 -0.90 -7.81
C ASN A 133 11.42 -1.62 -6.67
N PHE A 134 11.58 -0.95 -5.52
CA PHE A 134 12.18 -1.57 -4.33
C PHE A 134 11.29 -2.68 -3.78
N VAL A 135 9.97 -2.42 -3.67
CA VAL A 135 9.01 -3.41 -3.16
C VAL A 135 8.99 -4.64 -4.07
N THR A 136 9.06 -4.44 -5.39
CA THR A 136 9.11 -5.54 -6.37
C THR A 136 10.34 -6.43 -6.12
N GLU A 137 11.53 -5.84 -5.98
CA GLU A 137 12.76 -6.61 -5.77
C GLU A 137 12.74 -7.32 -4.40
N LEU A 138 12.19 -6.67 -3.38
CA LEU A 138 12.00 -7.30 -2.07
C LEU A 138 11.06 -8.51 -2.15
N PHE A 139 9.93 -8.37 -2.86
CA PHE A 139 8.98 -9.47 -3.02
C PHE A 139 9.57 -10.61 -3.88
N LYS A 140 10.36 -10.30 -4.92
CA LYS A 140 11.12 -11.31 -5.68
C LYS A 140 12.03 -12.13 -4.75
N ALA A 141 12.80 -11.43 -3.91
CA ALA A 141 13.70 -12.07 -2.95
C ALA A 141 12.92 -12.93 -1.94
N ALA A 142 11.80 -12.44 -1.44
CA ALA A 142 10.92 -13.20 -0.54
C ALA A 142 10.37 -14.46 -1.22
N LYS A 143 9.87 -14.32 -2.45
CA LYS A 143 9.31 -15.45 -3.22
C LYS A 143 10.37 -16.51 -3.55
N SER A 144 11.63 -16.12 -3.76
CA SER A 144 12.73 -17.08 -4.00
C SER A 144 12.99 -17.99 -2.77
N LYS A 145 12.53 -17.54 -1.58
CA LYS A 145 12.60 -18.32 -0.33
C LYS A 145 11.23 -18.90 0.08
N ASN A 146 10.24 -18.89 -0.82
CA ASN A 146 8.87 -19.35 -0.57
C ASN A 146 8.16 -18.61 0.58
N ILE A 147 8.51 -17.33 0.79
CA ILE A 147 7.89 -16.49 1.82
C ILE A 147 6.61 -15.86 1.25
N HIS A 148 5.52 -15.89 2.02
CA HIS A 148 4.26 -15.23 1.67
C HIS A 148 4.42 -13.71 1.73
N THR A 149 3.94 -13.01 0.69
CA THR A 149 4.08 -11.55 0.54
C THR A 149 2.72 -10.87 0.60
N ALA A 150 2.64 -9.79 1.37
CA ALA A 150 1.44 -8.97 1.43
C ALA A 150 1.80 -7.49 1.21
N LEU A 151 1.02 -6.83 0.38
CA LEU A 151 1.15 -5.40 0.10
C LEU A 151 -0.01 -4.67 0.78
N ASP A 152 0.30 -3.82 1.76
CA ASP A 152 -0.69 -2.98 2.44
C ASP A 152 -0.59 -1.56 1.87
N THR A 153 -1.59 -1.15 1.11
CA THR A 153 -1.55 0.07 0.31
C THR A 153 -2.92 0.72 0.20
N SER A 154 -2.92 2.02 -0.04
CA SER A 154 -4.13 2.71 -0.48
C SER A 154 -4.38 2.57 -1.99
N GLY A 155 -3.34 2.25 -2.77
CA GLY A 155 -3.44 2.24 -4.23
C GLY A 155 -3.52 3.63 -4.86
N ILE A 156 -3.27 4.69 -4.11
CA ILE A 156 -3.46 6.07 -4.57
C ILE A 156 -2.59 6.42 -5.79
N THR A 157 -1.43 5.79 -5.90
CA THR A 157 -0.48 6.04 -7.01
C THR A 157 -0.79 5.21 -8.25
N PHE A 158 -1.78 4.32 -8.21
CA PHE A 158 -2.15 3.48 -9.36
C PHE A 158 -2.54 4.35 -10.56
N ASN A 159 -2.00 4.00 -11.72
CA ASN A 159 -2.31 4.66 -12.99
C ASN A 159 -2.79 3.61 -14.00
N PRO A 160 -4.09 3.59 -14.34
CA PRO A 160 -4.61 2.59 -15.27
C PRO A 160 -4.08 2.71 -16.71
N GLN A 161 -3.46 3.85 -17.08
CA GLN A 161 -2.84 4.03 -18.39
C GLN A 161 -1.41 3.49 -18.44
N ASN A 162 -0.83 3.12 -17.29
CA ASN A 162 0.53 2.58 -17.24
C ASN A 162 0.60 1.56 -16.10
N THR A 163 0.37 0.29 -16.43
CA THR A 163 0.29 -0.79 -15.44
C THR A 163 1.54 -1.67 -15.39
N GLU A 164 2.54 -1.44 -16.24
CA GLU A 164 3.71 -2.33 -16.37
C GLU A 164 4.41 -2.62 -15.04
N THR A 165 4.66 -1.56 -14.26
CA THR A 165 5.36 -1.71 -12.98
C THR A 165 4.50 -2.41 -11.93
N ILE A 166 3.19 -2.12 -11.93
CA ILE A 166 2.28 -2.79 -10.99
C ILE A 166 2.07 -4.26 -11.40
N ASP A 167 1.98 -4.55 -12.68
CA ASP A 167 1.87 -5.94 -13.18
C ASP A 167 3.10 -6.75 -12.77
N GLU A 168 4.29 -6.16 -12.84
CA GLU A 168 5.51 -6.84 -12.39
C GLU A 168 5.47 -7.13 -10.89
N LEU A 169 5.09 -6.16 -10.06
CA LEU A 169 4.95 -6.34 -8.60
C LEU A 169 3.93 -7.44 -8.27
N LEU A 170 2.78 -7.43 -8.94
CA LEU A 170 1.69 -8.37 -8.66
C LEU A 170 2.07 -9.83 -8.92
N LYS A 171 3.06 -10.13 -9.78
CA LYS A 171 3.58 -11.50 -9.97
C LYS A 171 4.16 -12.10 -8.68
N TYR A 172 4.60 -11.24 -7.78
CA TYR A 172 5.27 -11.64 -6.53
C TYR A 172 4.45 -11.27 -5.29
N THR A 173 3.16 -10.91 -5.47
CA THR A 173 2.26 -10.48 -4.39
C THR A 173 1.17 -11.54 -4.17
N ASP A 174 1.14 -12.14 -2.98
CA ASP A 174 0.12 -13.15 -2.65
C ASP A 174 -1.18 -12.53 -2.14
N LEU A 175 -1.10 -11.34 -1.53
CA LEU A 175 -2.26 -10.67 -0.93
C LEU A 175 -2.07 -9.15 -0.98
N VAL A 176 -3.14 -8.44 -1.29
CA VAL A 176 -3.18 -6.98 -1.14
C VAL A 176 -4.16 -6.63 -0.02
N LEU A 177 -3.70 -5.89 1.00
CA LEU A 177 -4.55 -5.23 1.96
C LEU A 177 -4.81 -3.83 1.41
N LEU A 178 -6.04 -3.59 0.95
CA LEU A 178 -6.38 -2.36 0.24
C LEU A 178 -7.24 -1.45 1.11
N ASP A 179 -6.73 -0.28 1.41
CA ASP A 179 -7.44 0.74 2.19
C ASP A 179 -8.42 1.53 1.31
N ILE A 180 -9.72 1.34 1.50
CA ILE A 180 -10.75 2.24 0.96
C ILE A 180 -11.16 3.19 2.07
N LYS A 181 -10.52 4.37 2.08
CA LYS A 181 -10.65 5.30 3.21
C LYS A 181 -12.00 6.02 3.25
N HIS A 182 -12.61 6.28 2.08
CA HIS A 182 -13.98 6.77 1.95
C HIS A 182 -14.50 6.45 0.55
N ILE A 183 -15.75 5.99 0.44
CA ILE A 183 -16.33 5.63 -0.86
C ILE A 183 -16.71 6.87 -1.68
N ASN A 184 -17.24 7.91 -1.06
CA ASN A 184 -17.59 9.16 -1.72
C ASN A 184 -16.32 9.97 -2.00
N ASN A 185 -16.14 10.43 -3.24
CA ASN A 185 -14.91 11.10 -3.69
C ASN A 185 -14.67 12.44 -2.99
N GLU A 186 -15.72 13.25 -2.81
CA GLU A 186 -15.54 14.57 -2.19
C GLU A 186 -15.21 14.44 -0.70
N GLU A 187 -15.86 13.52 -0.01
CA GLU A 187 -15.55 13.22 1.39
C GLU A 187 -14.15 12.58 1.53
N HIS A 188 -13.75 11.76 0.56
CA HIS A 188 -12.39 11.22 0.51
C HIS A 188 -11.35 12.33 0.39
N LYS A 189 -11.59 13.32 -0.47
CA LYS A 189 -10.70 14.49 -0.61
C LYS A 189 -10.59 15.27 0.70
N LYS A 190 -11.72 15.49 1.39
CA LYS A 190 -11.72 16.16 2.70
C LYS A 190 -10.90 15.37 3.74
N LEU A 191 -11.07 14.05 3.75
CA LEU A 191 -10.44 13.16 4.73
C LEU A 191 -8.95 12.95 4.48
N THR A 192 -8.50 12.92 3.22
CA THR A 192 -7.15 12.46 2.84
C THR A 192 -6.34 13.46 2.02
N GLY A 193 -6.96 14.49 1.50
CA GLY A 193 -6.34 15.44 0.57
C GLY A 193 -6.32 14.98 -0.89
N CYS A 194 -6.81 13.77 -1.19
CA CYS A 194 -6.70 13.15 -2.51
C CYS A 194 -8.03 12.57 -2.99
N SER A 195 -8.17 12.40 -4.33
CA SER A 195 -9.30 11.70 -4.93
C SER A 195 -9.20 10.19 -4.68
N ASN A 196 -10.35 9.51 -4.52
CA ASN A 196 -10.38 8.04 -4.39
C ASN A 196 -10.44 7.31 -5.74
N GLN A 197 -10.51 8.02 -6.85
CA GLN A 197 -10.75 7.41 -8.18
C GLN A 197 -9.71 6.34 -8.54
N ASN A 198 -8.43 6.63 -8.30
CA ASN A 198 -7.36 5.67 -8.59
C ASN A 198 -7.42 4.44 -7.65
N ILE A 199 -7.83 4.68 -6.39
CA ILE A 199 -7.99 3.61 -5.39
C ILE A 199 -9.08 2.62 -5.83
N LEU A 200 -10.24 3.15 -6.23
CA LEU A 200 -11.36 2.31 -6.69
C LEU A 200 -11.02 1.58 -7.99
N LYS A 201 -10.34 2.25 -8.93
CA LYS A 201 -9.84 1.62 -10.16
C LYS A 201 -8.81 0.53 -9.84
N PHE A 202 -7.96 0.75 -8.84
CA PHE A 202 -6.98 -0.26 -8.41
C PHE A 202 -7.68 -1.50 -7.84
N ALA A 203 -8.72 -1.31 -7.02
CA ALA A 203 -9.52 -2.42 -6.51
C ALA A 203 -10.13 -3.26 -7.65
N GLN A 204 -10.70 -2.59 -8.65
CA GLN A 204 -11.25 -3.25 -9.84
C GLN A 204 -10.16 -4.00 -10.61
N TYR A 205 -9.03 -3.35 -10.82
CA TYR A 205 -7.87 -3.93 -11.51
C TYR A 205 -7.36 -5.20 -10.80
N LEU A 206 -7.19 -5.15 -9.49
CA LEU A 206 -6.79 -6.32 -8.70
C LEU A 206 -7.80 -7.47 -8.86
N SER A 207 -9.09 -7.12 -8.84
CA SER A 207 -10.17 -8.09 -9.02
C SER A 207 -10.13 -8.75 -10.41
N GLU A 208 -9.89 -7.96 -11.46
CA GLU A 208 -9.76 -8.45 -12.85
C GLU A 208 -8.53 -9.33 -13.04
N LYS A 209 -7.42 -8.99 -12.36
CA LYS A 209 -6.17 -9.76 -12.41
C LYS A 209 -6.20 -11.02 -11.53
N GLY A 210 -7.27 -11.24 -10.78
CA GLY A 210 -7.39 -12.42 -9.91
C GLY A 210 -6.60 -12.32 -8.61
N ILE A 211 -6.12 -11.14 -8.23
CA ILE A 211 -5.27 -10.96 -7.04
C ILE A 211 -6.13 -10.99 -5.78
N PRO A 212 -5.84 -11.86 -4.80
CA PRO A 212 -6.56 -11.86 -3.53
C PRO A 212 -6.40 -10.55 -2.79
N MET A 213 -7.50 -10.03 -2.22
CA MET A 213 -7.43 -8.79 -1.46
C MET A 213 -8.26 -8.84 -0.17
N TRP A 214 -7.78 -8.14 0.85
CA TRP A 214 -8.56 -7.77 2.03
C TRP A 214 -8.88 -6.29 1.90
N ILE A 215 -10.16 -5.92 2.03
CA ILE A 215 -10.56 -4.52 2.05
C ILE A 215 -10.50 -4.02 3.50
N ARG A 216 -9.84 -2.90 3.71
CA ARG A 216 -9.70 -2.25 5.02
C ARG A 216 -10.43 -0.92 5.00
N HIS A 217 -11.17 -0.64 6.07
CA HIS A 217 -11.96 0.59 6.18
C HIS A 217 -11.99 1.06 7.64
N VAL A 218 -11.50 2.27 7.88
CA VAL A 218 -11.51 2.87 9.23
C VAL A 218 -12.83 3.60 9.42
N VAL A 219 -13.54 3.29 10.50
CA VAL A 219 -14.79 3.98 10.83
C VAL A 219 -14.55 5.09 11.84
N VAL A 220 -14.88 6.31 11.41
CA VAL A 220 -14.69 7.57 12.16
C VAL A 220 -16.08 8.21 12.31
N LYS A 221 -16.43 8.56 13.54
CA LYS A 221 -17.72 9.20 13.84
C LYS A 221 -17.91 10.46 12.96
N ASP A 222 -19.11 10.62 12.43
CA ASP A 222 -19.55 11.76 11.59
C ASP A 222 -18.77 11.93 10.27
N ILE A 223 -17.88 10.98 9.93
CA ILE A 223 -17.12 10.99 8.67
C ILE A 223 -17.44 9.71 7.88
N THR A 224 -16.89 8.57 8.29
CA THR A 224 -17.11 7.29 7.60
C THR A 224 -18.17 6.42 8.29
N LEU A 225 -18.46 6.67 9.57
CA LEU A 225 -19.51 5.96 10.32
C LEU A 225 -20.88 6.51 9.93
N ASN A 226 -21.29 6.24 8.69
CA ASN A 226 -22.52 6.73 8.07
C ASN A 226 -23.13 5.59 7.26
N LYS A 227 -24.43 5.29 7.52
CA LYS A 227 -25.12 4.14 6.92
C LYS A 227 -25.14 4.19 5.38
N GLU A 228 -25.33 5.39 4.82
CA GLU A 228 -25.39 5.57 3.36
C GLU A 228 -24.04 5.24 2.73
N TYR A 229 -22.96 5.82 3.24
CA TYR A 229 -21.60 5.57 2.74
C TYR A 229 -21.19 4.11 2.93
N LEU A 230 -21.53 3.49 4.07
CA LEU A 230 -21.25 2.06 4.31
C LEU A 230 -22.03 1.17 3.33
N THR A 231 -23.27 1.56 2.99
CA THR A 231 -24.07 0.87 1.98
C THR A 231 -23.45 1.01 0.58
N GLU A 232 -23.01 2.22 0.21
CA GLU A 232 -22.32 2.46 -1.07
C GLU A 232 -21.01 1.64 -1.13
N LEU A 233 -20.26 1.61 -0.04
CA LEU A 233 -19.03 0.80 0.05
C LEU A 233 -19.36 -0.70 -0.14
N GLY A 234 -20.41 -1.19 0.51
CA GLY A 234 -20.86 -2.58 0.35
C GLY A 234 -21.24 -2.91 -1.10
N LYS A 235 -21.99 -2.02 -1.76
CA LYS A 235 -22.33 -2.17 -3.19
C LYS A 235 -21.07 -2.24 -4.05
N PHE A 236 -20.09 -1.38 -3.79
CA PHE A 236 -18.82 -1.38 -4.53
C PHE A 236 -18.05 -2.69 -4.28
N ILE A 237 -17.87 -3.09 -3.02
CA ILE A 237 -17.12 -4.33 -2.69
C ILE A 237 -17.77 -5.55 -3.35
N LYS A 238 -19.11 -5.58 -3.43
CA LYS A 238 -19.86 -6.68 -4.09
C LYS A 238 -19.46 -6.87 -5.55
N THR A 239 -19.00 -5.83 -6.24
CA THR A 239 -18.54 -5.95 -7.65
C THR A 239 -17.16 -6.61 -7.78
N LEU A 240 -16.41 -6.74 -6.67
CA LEU A 240 -15.05 -7.29 -6.68
C LEU A 240 -15.07 -8.81 -6.44
N LYS A 241 -14.41 -9.57 -7.30
CA LYS A 241 -14.46 -11.06 -7.29
C LYS A 241 -13.45 -11.72 -6.35
N THR A 242 -12.40 -10.99 -5.94
CA THR A 242 -11.25 -11.60 -5.26
C THR A 242 -11.09 -11.16 -3.80
N VAL A 243 -12.12 -10.52 -3.24
CA VAL A 243 -12.10 -10.10 -1.83
C VAL A 243 -12.18 -11.33 -0.93
N LYS A 244 -11.19 -11.52 -0.07
CA LYS A 244 -11.09 -12.64 0.88
C LYS A 244 -11.51 -12.25 2.29
N ALA A 245 -11.37 -10.96 2.65
CA ALA A 245 -11.76 -10.47 3.97
C ALA A 245 -12.13 -8.99 3.90
N LEU A 246 -12.88 -8.57 4.90
CA LEU A 246 -13.24 -7.17 5.15
C LEU A 246 -12.84 -6.82 6.59
N ASP A 247 -11.89 -5.91 6.74
CA ASP A 247 -11.44 -5.37 8.02
C ASP A 247 -12.07 -3.99 8.24
N VAL A 248 -13.02 -3.91 9.16
CA VAL A 248 -13.60 -2.64 9.57
C VAL A 248 -12.99 -2.26 10.92
N LEU A 249 -12.16 -1.23 10.89
CA LEU A 249 -11.30 -0.85 12.00
C LEU A 249 -11.89 0.36 12.74
N PRO A 250 -12.05 0.27 14.07
CA PRO A 250 -12.48 1.44 14.83
C PRO A 250 -11.37 2.50 14.86
N TYR A 251 -11.75 3.74 14.61
CA TYR A 251 -10.84 4.87 14.79
C TYR A 251 -10.44 5.00 16.27
N HIS A 252 -9.17 5.31 16.51
CA HIS A 252 -8.64 5.67 17.83
C HIS A 252 -7.62 6.81 17.71
N ASP A 253 -7.42 7.52 18.78
CA ASP A 253 -6.64 8.75 18.83
C ASP A 253 -5.20 8.56 19.36
N MET A 254 -4.70 7.34 19.37
CA MET A 254 -3.36 6.99 19.88
C MET A 254 -2.21 7.67 19.11
N ALA A 255 -2.50 8.28 17.96
CA ALA A 255 -1.50 9.02 17.18
C ALA A 255 -1.21 10.43 17.74
N ILE A 256 -2.04 10.95 18.65
CA ILE A 256 -1.91 12.33 19.17
C ILE A 256 -0.48 12.66 19.62
N PRO A 257 0.20 11.82 20.43
CA PRO A 257 1.58 12.14 20.85
C PRO A 257 2.57 12.30 19.70
N LYS A 258 2.37 11.56 18.58
CA LYS A 258 3.23 11.72 17.40
C LYS A 258 3.03 13.08 16.73
N TYR A 259 1.77 13.53 16.65
CA TYR A 259 1.46 14.85 16.08
C TYR A 259 2.06 15.97 16.94
N GLU A 260 1.94 15.84 18.27
CA GLU A 260 2.54 16.79 19.22
C GLU A 260 4.07 16.85 19.07
N ALA A 261 4.73 15.68 18.98
CA ALA A 261 6.18 15.59 18.78
C ALA A 261 6.65 16.23 17.47
N LEU A 262 5.78 16.25 16.45
CA LEU A 262 6.06 16.86 15.14
C LEU A 262 5.63 18.33 15.07
N ASN A 263 5.02 18.87 16.12
CA ASN A 263 4.40 20.22 16.13
C ASN A 263 3.34 20.38 15.04
N ILE A 264 2.55 19.33 14.82
CA ILE A 264 1.44 19.32 13.84
C ILE A 264 0.11 19.21 14.61
N ASN A 265 -0.85 20.06 14.28
CA ASN A 265 -2.18 19.94 14.88
C ASN A 265 -2.87 18.65 14.44
N TYR A 266 -3.35 17.86 15.40
CA TYR A 266 -4.11 16.64 15.10
C TYR A 266 -5.51 17.02 14.59
N PRO A 267 -5.87 16.67 13.35
CA PRO A 267 -7.14 17.15 12.77
C PRO A 267 -8.39 16.65 13.49
N LEU A 268 -8.34 15.45 14.09
CA LEU A 268 -9.48 14.81 14.75
C LEU A 268 -9.40 14.91 16.28
N LYS A 269 -8.77 15.95 16.82
CA LYS A 269 -8.56 16.15 18.27
C LYS A 269 -9.87 16.06 19.08
N ASN A 270 -10.97 16.53 18.51
CA ASN A 270 -12.28 16.56 19.17
C ASN A 270 -13.21 15.39 18.74
N THR A 271 -12.70 14.47 17.93
CA THR A 271 -13.50 13.32 17.48
C THR A 271 -13.26 12.14 18.44
N PRO A 272 -14.30 11.67 19.12
CA PRO A 272 -14.10 10.56 20.05
C PRO A 272 -13.76 9.26 19.32
N PRO A 273 -12.95 8.38 19.94
CA PRO A 273 -12.71 7.05 19.38
C PRO A 273 -13.99 6.29 19.10
N THR A 274 -13.97 5.51 18.03
CA THR A 274 -15.09 4.66 17.64
C THR A 274 -15.09 3.39 18.48
N THR A 275 -16.24 3.01 19.01
CA THR A 275 -16.36 1.81 19.83
C THR A 275 -16.32 0.54 18.97
N LYS A 276 -15.98 -0.57 19.61
CA LYS A 276 -16.01 -1.90 18.97
C LYS A 276 -17.40 -2.23 18.42
N GLN A 277 -18.47 -1.88 19.16
CA GLN A 277 -19.86 -2.10 18.73
C GLN A 277 -20.20 -1.30 17.46
N GLN A 278 -19.72 -0.06 17.38
CA GLN A 278 -19.91 0.77 16.18
C GLN A 278 -19.16 0.18 14.96
N ALA A 279 -17.95 -0.35 15.17
CA ALA A 279 -17.20 -1.01 14.10
C ALA A 279 -17.92 -2.30 13.64
N ILE A 280 -18.43 -3.09 14.57
CA ILE A 280 -19.24 -4.29 14.27
C ILE A 280 -20.49 -3.89 13.47
N TRP A 281 -21.23 -2.88 13.94
CA TRP A 281 -22.42 -2.38 13.23
C TRP A 281 -22.07 -1.95 11.80
N ALA A 282 -21.00 -1.19 11.63
CA ALA A 282 -20.55 -0.73 10.30
C ALA A 282 -20.19 -1.91 9.39
N ARG A 283 -19.45 -2.90 9.92
CA ARG A 283 -19.12 -4.13 9.19
C ARG A 283 -20.41 -4.85 8.75
N ASP A 284 -21.39 -4.95 9.65
CA ASP A 284 -22.63 -5.67 9.36
C ASP A 284 -23.45 -4.94 8.28
N VAL A 285 -23.48 -3.60 8.27
CA VAL A 285 -24.11 -2.82 7.19
C VAL A 285 -23.45 -3.16 5.84
N ILE A 286 -22.12 -3.17 5.78
CA ILE A 286 -21.38 -3.48 4.56
C ILE A 286 -21.69 -4.92 4.12
N ILE A 287 -21.53 -5.91 5.01
CA ILE A 287 -21.72 -7.34 4.69
C ILE A 287 -23.16 -7.61 4.26
N ASN A 288 -24.14 -7.06 4.96
CA ASN A 288 -25.56 -7.26 4.60
C ASN A 288 -25.88 -6.65 3.23
N THR A 289 -25.21 -5.56 2.88
CA THR A 289 -25.36 -4.97 1.53
C THR A 289 -24.73 -5.87 0.46
N MET A 290 -23.56 -6.43 0.75
CA MET A 290 -22.91 -7.37 -0.19
C MET A 290 -23.76 -8.62 -0.45
N LYS A 291 -24.47 -9.11 0.59
CA LYS A 291 -25.29 -10.33 0.51
C LYS A 291 -26.63 -10.13 -0.20
N LYS A 292 -27.20 -8.92 -0.19
CA LYS A 292 -28.49 -8.65 -0.84
C LYS A 292 -28.42 -9.01 -2.31
N GLU A 293 -29.34 -9.87 -2.76
CA GLU A 293 -29.49 -10.18 -4.17
C GLU A 293 -29.87 -8.91 -4.93
N SER A 294 -29.34 -8.78 -6.13
CA SER A 294 -29.78 -7.73 -7.03
C SER A 294 -31.18 -8.12 -7.48
N ASN A 295 -32.18 -7.46 -6.95
CA ASN A 295 -33.54 -7.58 -7.48
C ASN A 295 -33.52 -6.91 -8.85
N LEU A 296 -33.23 -7.70 -9.89
CA LEU A 296 -33.48 -7.34 -11.29
C LEU A 296 -34.84 -7.86 -11.71
#